data_da6fe81567aa72b127f8c28e338d5579
#
_entry.id   da6fe81567aa72b127f8c28e338d5579
#
_cell.length_a   1.000
_cell.length_b   1.000
_cell.length_c   1.000
_cell.angle_alpha   90.00
_cell.angle_beta   90.00
_cell.angle_gamma   90.00
#
_symmetry.space_group_name_H-M   'P 1'
#
loop_
_entity.id
_entity.type
_entity.pdbx_description
1 polymer ?
#
loop_
_entity_poly.entity_id
_entity_poly.type
_entity_poly.pdbx_seq_one_letter_code
_entity_poly.pdbx_strand_id
1 'polypeptide(L)'
;MRTSVWVLFTLTLLPGCERSAQEPDTPRVDVRPPMAAASGVARADGGKSPREYRVIPLRPMSGDVEILYGDPEVPGEPFVMRIRELPGTIVPPHSHPVDEHITVVQGTWYFGRGETFDAQALEELSPGSYAFAPKGSSMFGYAPEEAIVQVHGIGPFNIHWHSALKTLDDADAPSSFHLKKGQQVLAARGRIVQGYASGEILQYEIETLEGEHFMARENELQVQ
;
A
#
# COMPACT_ATOMS: atom_id res chain seq x y z
N MET A 1 -62.66 22.75 25.98
CA MET A 1 -63.33 21.49 25.61
C MET A 1 -62.72 21.02 24.31
N ARG A 2 -61.82 20.04 24.38
CA ARG A 2 -61.23 19.37 23.20
C ARG A 2 -61.53 17.88 23.40
N THR A 3 -62.41 17.35 22.62
CA THR A 3 -62.77 15.95 22.55
C THR A 3 -61.76 15.14 21.77
N SER A 4 -61.08 14.20 22.42
CA SER A 4 -60.20 13.24 21.78
C SER A 4 -61.02 12.04 21.31
N VAL A 5 -60.95 11.77 20.02
CA VAL A 5 -61.54 10.58 19.40
C VAL A 5 -60.48 9.48 19.36
N TRP A 6 -60.76 8.38 20.05
CA TRP A 6 -59.94 7.16 19.96
C TRP A 6 -60.48 6.28 18.83
N VAL A 7 -59.65 6.01 17.84
CA VAL A 7 -59.97 5.03 16.80
C VAL A 7 -59.34 3.70 17.20
N LEU A 8 -60.20 2.73 17.49
CA LEU A 8 -59.81 1.33 17.70
C LEU A 8 -59.52 0.69 16.33
N PHE A 9 -58.29 0.28 16.14
CA PHE A 9 -57.91 -0.64 15.05
C PHE A 9 -58.05 -2.08 15.56
N THR A 10 -59.02 -2.80 15.02
CA THR A 10 -59.13 -4.26 15.16
C THR A 10 -58.15 -4.94 14.23
N LEU A 11 -57.17 -5.63 14.82
CA LEU A 11 -56.18 -6.43 14.10
C LEU A 11 -56.80 -7.81 13.77
N THR A 12 -57.19 -8.03 12.53
CA THR A 12 -57.56 -9.34 12.03
C THR A 12 -56.31 -10.17 11.70
N LEU A 13 -56.09 -11.22 12.49
CA LEU A 13 -55.08 -12.24 12.22
C LEU A 13 -55.52 -13.09 11.01
N LEU A 14 -54.75 -13.02 9.94
CA LEU A 14 -54.83 -13.98 8.85
C LEU A 14 -53.94 -15.19 9.16
N PRO A 15 -54.38 -16.42 8.83
CA PRO A 15 -53.58 -17.63 9.10
C PRO A 15 -52.34 -17.73 8.22
N GLY A 16 -51.28 -18.18 8.84
CA GLY A 16 -49.94 -18.24 8.28
C GLY A 16 -49.79 -19.02 6.99
N CYS A 17 -49.06 -18.45 6.06
CA CYS A 17 -48.28 -19.18 5.07
C CYS A 17 -46.87 -19.30 5.61
N GLU A 18 -46.52 -20.44 6.18
CA GLU A 18 -45.12 -20.83 6.40
C GLU A 18 -44.46 -20.98 5.04
N ARG A 19 -43.79 -19.89 4.59
CA ARG A 19 -42.79 -20.01 3.55
C ARG A 19 -41.55 -20.63 4.21
N SER A 20 -41.31 -21.90 3.93
CA SER A 20 -40.01 -22.51 4.17
C SER A 20 -38.97 -21.66 3.43
N ALA A 21 -38.09 -21.04 4.21
CA ALA A 21 -36.93 -20.35 3.68
C ALA A 21 -36.04 -21.43 3.04
N GLN A 22 -36.10 -21.50 1.72
CA GLN A 22 -35.15 -22.27 0.92
C GLN A 22 -33.81 -21.52 1.02
N GLU A 23 -32.85 -22.10 1.70
CA GLU A 23 -31.47 -21.62 1.70
C GLU A 23 -31.02 -21.49 0.23
N PRO A 24 -30.33 -20.37 -0.13
CA PRO A 24 -29.78 -20.24 -1.46
C PRO A 24 -28.80 -21.39 -1.70
N ASP A 25 -29.05 -22.14 -2.75
CA ASP A 25 -28.19 -23.22 -3.25
C ASP A 25 -26.82 -22.61 -3.61
N THR A 26 -25.91 -22.58 -2.64
CA THR A 26 -24.52 -22.19 -2.91
C THR A 26 -23.93 -23.27 -3.81
N PRO A 27 -23.41 -22.93 -4.99
CA PRO A 27 -22.80 -23.92 -5.85
C PRO A 27 -21.67 -24.60 -5.09
N ARG A 28 -21.83 -25.88 -4.80
CA ARG A 28 -20.73 -26.71 -4.29
C ARG A 28 -19.66 -26.73 -5.38
N VAL A 29 -18.59 -25.99 -5.13
CA VAL A 29 -17.35 -26.13 -5.89
C VAL A 29 -16.85 -27.53 -5.57
N ASP A 30 -17.00 -28.43 -6.54
CA ASP A 30 -16.46 -29.78 -6.47
C ASP A 30 -14.93 -29.66 -6.52
N VAL A 31 -14.30 -29.51 -5.34
CA VAL A 31 -12.85 -29.49 -5.20
C VAL A 31 -12.38 -30.94 -5.41
N ARG A 32 -12.20 -31.31 -6.66
CA ARG A 32 -11.49 -32.57 -6.97
C ARG A 32 -10.14 -32.50 -6.27
N PRO A 33 -9.78 -33.52 -5.48
CA PRO A 33 -8.41 -33.57 -4.95
C PRO A 33 -7.46 -33.52 -6.15
N PRO A 34 -6.35 -32.78 -6.05
CA PRO A 34 -5.38 -32.69 -7.13
C PRO A 34 -4.97 -34.10 -7.49
N MET A 35 -5.07 -34.43 -8.77
CA MET A 35 -4.58 -35.71 -9.29
C MET A 35 -3.17 -35.94 -8.77
N ALA A 36 -2.96 -37.11 -8.15
CA ALA A 36 -1.66 -37.50 -7.66
C ALA A 36 -0.62 -37.24 -8.74
N ALA A 37 0.37 -36.43 -8.41
CA ALA A 37 1.42 -36.05 -9.32
C ALA A 37 2.05 -37.31 -9.90
N ALA A 38 2.02 -37.40 -11.22
CA ALA A 38 2.71 -38.46 -11.95
C ALA A 38 4.19 -38.43 -11.55
N SER A 39 4.62 -39.47 -10.87
CA SER A 39 6.00 -39.69 -10.51
C SER A 39 6.87 -39.73 -11.78
N GLY A 40 7.87 -38.85 -11.83
CA GLY A 40 9.02 -39.04 -12.69
C GLY A 40 9.16 -38.10 -13.87
N VAL A 41 9.59 -36.86 -13.58
CA VAL A 41 10.64 -36.21 -14.39
C VAL A 41 11.63 -35.60 -13.40
N ALA A 42 12.70 -36.35 -13.14
CA ALA A 42 13.85 -35.81 -12.46
C ALA A 42 14.50 -34.75 -13.38
N ARG A 43 14.27 -33.47 -13.11
CA ARG A 43 15.11 -32.41 -13.65
C ARG A 43 16.34 -32.34 -12.77
N ALA A 44 17.49 -32.46 -13.40
CA ALA A 44 18.80 -32.19 -12.80
C ALA A 44 18.98 -30.67 -12.63
N ASP A 45 18.31 -30.10 -11.66
CA ASP A 45 18.66 -28.75 -11.19
C ASP A 45 19.60 -28.92 -10.00
N GLY A 46 20.80 -28.38 -10.15
CA GLY A 46 21.86 -28.48 -9.16
C GLY A 46 21.41 -28.05 -7.76
N GLY A 47 20.99 -29.01 -6.92
CA GLY A 47 21.04 -28.94 -5.48
C GLY A 47 20.18 -27.89 -4.76
N LYS A 48 19.24 -27.21 -5.39
CA LYS A 48 18.29 -26.32 -4.67
C LYS A 48 17.18 -27.18 -4.06
N SER A 49 16.94 -27.02 -2.77
CA SER A 49 15.82 -27.63 -2.06
C SER A 49 14.51 -27.43 -2.81
N PRO A 50 13.59 -28.40 -2.79
CA PRO A 50 12.26 -28.21 -3.36
C PRO A 50 11.66 -26.91 -2.84
N ARG A 51 11.09 -26.07 -3.73
CA ARG A 51 10.40 -24.85 -3.31
C ARG A 51 9.17 -25.29 -2.51
N GLU A 52 9.12 -24.90 -1.26
CA GLU A 52 7.99 -25.20 -0.39
C GLU A 52 6.84 -24.23 -0.65
N TYR A 53 5.60 -24.73 -0.44
CA TYR A 53 4.43 -23.87 -0.44
C TYR A 53 4.53 -22.86 0.71
N ARG A 54 4.27 -21.59 0.41
CA ARG A 54 4.19 -20.53 1.40
C ARG A 54 2.82 -19.87 1.33
N VAL A 55 2.17 -19.72 2.48
CA VAL A 55 0.91 -19.00 2.63
C VAL A 55 1.16 -17.88 3.64
N ILE A 56 0.98 -16.64 3.20
CA ILE A 56 1.16 -15.46 4.04
C ILE A 56 -0.16 -14.69 4.02
N PRO A 57 -1.03 -14.85 5.03
CA PRO A 57 -2.24 -14.05 5.15
C PRO A 57 -1.92 -12.56 5.24
N LEU A 58 -2.86 -11.72 4.81
CA LEU A 58 -2.75 -10.28 5.05
C LEU A 58 -2.80 -10.03 6.56
N ARG A 59 -1.83 -9.30 7.05
CA ARG A 59 -1.69 -8.89 8.45
C ARG A 59 -1.06 -7.50 8.52
N PRO A 60 -1.20 -6.78 9.64
CA PRO A 60 -0.49 -5.52 9.81
C PRO A 60 1.01 -5.71 9.61
N MET A 61 1.63 -4.80 8.86
CA MET A 61 3.07 -4.81 8.64
C MET A 61 3.79 -4.29 9.88
N SER A 62 4.94 -4.86 10.19
CA SER A 62 5.79 -4.43 11.32
C SER A 62 6.85 -3.40 10.91
N GLY A 63 6.93 -3.07 9.64
CA GLY A 63 7.87 -2.10 9.05
C GLY A 63 7.35 -1.63 7.71
N ASP A 64 8.13 -0.80 7.03
CA ASP A 64 7.72 -0.20 5.76
C ASP A 64 7.91 -1.13 4.56
N VAL A 65 8.80 -2.12 4.69
CA VAL A 65 9.02 -3.15 3.65
C VAL A 65 8.97 -4.55 4.26
N GLU A 66 8.23 -5.45 3.62
CA GLU A 66 8.14 -6.86 3.96
C GLU A 66 8.42 -7.72 2.73
N ILE A 67 9.48 -8.53 2.77
CA ILE A 67 9.79 -9.49 1.70
C ILE A 67 8.94 -10.74 1.90
N LEU A 68 8.08 -11.04 0.94
CA LEU A 68 7.19 -12.20 0.97
C LEU A 68 7.83 -13.42 0.30
N TYR A 69 8.62 -13.19 -0.76
CA TYR A 69 9.27 -14.25 -1.54
C TYR A 69 10.52 -13.74 -2.21
N GLY A 70 11.53 -14.61 -2.35
CA GLY A 70 12.79 -14.31 -3.04
C GLY A 70 13.62 -13.23 -2.38
N ASP A 71 14.56 -12.70 -3.14
CA ASP A 71 15.42 -11.61 -2.73
C ASP A 71 15.47 -10.57 -3.86
N PRO A 72 14.97 -9.34 -3.63
CA PRO A 72 14.96 -8.30 -4.65
C PRO A 72 16.36 -7.82 -5.07
N GLU A 73 17.40 -8.08 -4.27
CA GLU A 73 18.76 -7.66 -4.60
C GLU A 73 19.49 -8.64 -5.51
N VAL A 74 19.03 -9.89 -5.61
CA VAL A 74 19.72 -10.95 -6.35
C VAL A 74 19.36 -10.94 -7.84
N PRO A 75 20.33 -10.77 -8.74
CA PRO A 75 20.09 -10.78 -10.18
C PRO A 75 19.44 -12.09 -10.66
N GLY A 76 18.35 -11.96 -11.43
CA GLY A 76 17.65 -13.09 -12.03
C GLY A 76 16.74 -13.86 -11.08
N GLU A 77 16.65 -13.49 -9.81
CA GLU A 77 15.70 -14.10 -8.88
C GLU A 77 14.33 -13.38 -8.91
N PRO A 78 13.22 -14.13 -8.97
CA PRO A 78 11.90 -13.54 -8.79
C PRO A 78 11.71 -13.15 -7.34
N PHE A 79 11.12 -11.98 -7.10
CA PHE A 79 10.78 -11.50 -5.77
C PHE A 79 9.33 -11.05 -5.68
N VAL A 80 8.80 -11.05 -4.47
CA VAL A 80 7.55 -10.41 -4.09
C VAL A 80 7.76 -9.70 -2.76
N MET A 81 7.42 -8.42 -2.69
CA MET A 81 7.48 -7.64 -1.46
C MET A 81 6.23 -6.78 -1.30
N ARG A 82 5.97 -6.34 -0.08
CA ARG A 82 4.99 -5.29 0.23
C ARG A 82 5.73 -4.07 0.73
N ILE A 83 5.23 -2.93 0.31
CA ILE A 83 5.69 -1.61 0.74
C ILE A 83 4.50 -0.92 1.39
N ARG A 84 4.70 -0.42 2.60
CA ARG A 84 3.75 0.41 3.32
C ARG A 84 4.15 1.86 3.15
N GLU A 85 3.23 2.63 2.62
CA GLU A 85 3.38 4.08 2.49
C GLU A 85 2.59 4.76 3.59
N LEU A 86 3.24 5.67 4.31
CA LEU A 86 2.59 6.46 5.35
C LEU A 86 1.59 7.45 4.74
N PRO A 87 0.54 7.84 5.48
CA PRO A 87 -0.36 8.90 5.03
C PRO A 87 0.40 10.16 4.63
N GLY A 88 0.09 10.74 3.48
CA GLY A 88 0.73 11.94 2.93
C GLY A 88 2.04 11.70 2.17
N THR A 89 2.53 10.47 2.07
CA THR A 89 3.78 10.17 1.37
C THR A 89 3.71 10.53 -0.12
N ILE A 90 4.66 11.33 -0.57
CA ILE A 90 4.99 11.50 -1.98
C ILE A 90 6.24 10.68 -2.26
N VAL A 91 6.13 9.70 -3.16
CA VAL A 91 7.29 8.98 -3.70
C VAL A 91 7.83 9.76 -4.89
N PRO A 92 9.06 10.32 -4.77
CA PRO A 92 9.63 11.17 -5.81
C PRO A 92 9.81 10.43 -7.14
N PRO A 93 9.97 11.16 -8.26
CA PRO A 93 10.28 10.58 -9.56
C PRO A 93 11.53 9.69 -9.53
N HIS A 94 11.35 8.47 -9.99
CA HIS A 94 12.38 7.44 -10.01
C HIS A 94 12.13 6.43 -11.12
N SER A 95 13.09 5.54 -11.34
CA SER A 95 12.96 4.39 -12.24
C SER A 95 13.65 3.16 -11.65
N HIS A 96 13.34 1.99 -12.21
CA HIS A 96 13.97 0.72 -11.83
C HIS A 96 14.70 0.09 -13.00
N PRO A 97 15.82 -0.64 -12.75
CA PRO A 97 16.56 -1.36 -13.81
C PRO A 97 15.86 -2.62 -14.29
N VAL A 98 14.68 -2.93 -13.78
CA VAL A 98 13.85 -4.11 -14.09
C VAL A 98 12.39 -3.70 -14.26
N ASP A 99 11.61 -4.57 -14.86
CA ASP A 99 10.14 -4.41 -14.92
C ASP A 99 9.55 -4.51 -13.51
N GLU A 100 8.60 -3.63 -13.21
CA GLU A 100 7.91 -3.61 -11.94
C GLU A 100 6.41 -3.84 -12.12
N HIS A 101 5.88 -4.76 -11.34
CA HIS A 101 4.46 -5.05 -11.26
C HIS A 101 3.94 -4.61 -9.89
N ILE A 102 2.97 -3.70 -9.87
CA ILE A 102 2.43 -3.09 -8.67
C ILE A 102 0.97 -3.51 -8.53
N THR A 103 0.58 -3.98 -7.35
CA THR A 103 -0.81 -4.26 -6.99
C THR A 103 -1.15 -3.55 -5.69
N VAL A 104 -2.18 -2.73 -5.68
CA VAL A 104 -2.66 -2.11 -4.44
C VAL A 104 -3.37 -3.16 -3.60
N VAL A 105 -2.90 -3.35 -2.37
CA VAL A 105 -3.44 -4.34 -1.40
C VAL A 105 -4.39 -3.69 -0.42
N GLN A 106 -4.05 -2.48 0.04
CA GLN A 106 -4.82 -1.71 1.01
C GLN A 106 -4.64 -0.21 0.78
N GLY A 107 -5.62 0.59 1.18
CA GLY A 107 -5.61 2.04 1.02
C GLY A 107 -5.72 2.49 -0.43
N THR A 108 -5.49 3.78 -0.67
CA THR A 108 -5.49 4.38 -1.99
C THR A 108 -4.08 4.77 -2.39
N TRP A 109 -3.64 4.31 -3.55
CA TRP A 109 -2.35 4.67 -4.13
C TRP A 109 -2.57 5.47 -5.42
N TYR A 110 -1.92 6.61 -5.53
CA TYR A 110 -1.91 7.40 -6.75
C TYR A 110 -0.61 7.17 -7.51
N PHE A 111 -0.72 6.80 -8.77
CA PHE A 111 0.40 6.45 -9.65
C PHE A 111 0.55 7.47 -10.77
N GLY A 112 1.75 8.03 -10.94
CA GLY A 112 2.09 8.97 -11.99
C GLY A 112 3.31 8.52 -12.80
N ARG A 113 3.41 9.03 -14.03
CA ARG A 113 4.49 8.71 -14.98
C ARG A 113 5.22 9.97 -15.39
N GLY A 114 6.54 9.88 -15.46
CA GLY A 114 7.41 10.97 -15.88
C GLY A 114 8.54 11.26 -14.91
N GLU A 115 9.43 12.15 -15.34
CA GLU A 115 10.64 12.52 -14.60
C GLU A 115 10.43 13.68 -13.61
N THR A 116 9.26 14.30 -13.66
CA THR A 116 8.86 15.40 -12.77
C THR A 116 7.55 15.05 -12.12
N PHE A 117 7.45 15.29 -10.82
CA PHE A 117 6.19 15.10 -10.08
C PHE A 117 5.13 16.08 -10.57
N ASP A 118 3.99 15.55 -10.98
CA ASP A 118 2.80 16.33 -11.36
C ASP A 118 1.57 15.72 -10.70
N ALA A 119 1.03 16.44 -9.72
CA ALA A 119 -0.15 16.00 -9.00
C ALA A 119 -1.40 15.86 -9.89
N GLN A 120 -1.45 16.55 -11.05
CA GLN A 120 -2.57 16.46 -11.99
C GLN A 120 -2.47 15.25 -12.94
N ALA A 121 -1.27 14.66 -13.05
CA ALA A 121 -1.02 13.46 -13.83
C ALA A 121 -1.16 12.15 -13.04
N LEU A 122 -1.58 12.24 -11.77
CA LEU A 122 -1.78 11.08 -10.91
C LEU A 122 -3.06 10.34 -11.27
N GLU A 123 -2.95 9.02 -11.43
CA GLU A 123 -4.07 8.09 -11.60
C GLU A 123 -4.37 7.40 -10.28
N GLU A 124 -5.63 7.43 -9.84
CA GLU A 124 -6.06 6.78 -8.60
C GLU A 124 -6.17 5.26 -8.76
N LEU A 125 -5.52 4.53 -7.86
CA LEU A 125 -5.53 3.08 -7.78
C LEU A 125 -6.09 2.65 -6.42
N SER A 126 -7.27 2.02 -6.43
CA SER A 126 -7.90 1.41 -5.26
C SER A 126 -7.43 -0.04 -5.06
N PRO A 127 -7.74 -0.69 -3.91
CA PRO A 127 -7.37 -2.08 -3.66
C PRO A 127 -7.81 -3.05 -4.76
N GLY A 128 -6.87 -3.89 -5.20
CA GLY A 128 -7.04 -4.79 -6.33
C GLY A 128 -6.64 -4.20 -7.69
N SER A 129 -6.38 -2.88 -7.76
CA SER A 129 -5.83 -2.25 -8.97
C SER A 129 -4.41 -2.71 -9.23
N TYR A 130 -4.04 -2.69 -10.51
CA TYR A 130 -2.74 -3.13 -11.00
C TYR A 130 -2.11 -2.07 -11.90
N ALA A 131 -0.81 -1.82 -11.71
CA ALA A 131 0.01 -1.03 -12.61
C ALA A 131 1.25 -1.81 -13.06
N PHE A 132 1.73 -1.49 -14.23
CA PHE A 132 2.96 -2.04 -14.79
C PHE A 132 3.90 -0.90 -15.19
N ALA A 133 5.10 -0.92 -14.64
CA ALA A 133 6.17 0.01 -15.00
C ALA A 133 7.26 -0.77 -15.75
N PRO A 134 7.44 -0.51 -17.06
CA PRO A 134 8.52 -1.12 -17.80
C PRO A 134 9.88 -0.69 -17.25
N LYS A 135 10.85 -1.57 -17.35
CA LYS A 135 12.25 -1.29 -17.05
C LYS A 135 12.69 0.09 -17.57
N GLY A 136 13.28 0.90 -16.69
CA GLY A 136 13.82 2.21 -17.01
C GLY A 136 12.77 3.32 -17.23
N SER A 137 11.47 3.01 -17.15
CA SER A 137 10.45 4.05 -17.20
C SER A 137 10.39 4.83 -15.89
N SER A 138 10.19 6.14 -16.02
CA SER A 138 10.10 7.05 -14.88
C SER A 138 8.69 7.08 -14.33
N MET A 139 8.57 7.01 -13.01
CA MET A 139 7.31 7.06 -12.30
C MET A 139 7.44 7.78 -10.96
N PHE A 140 6.31 8.15 -10.40
CA PHE A 140 6.18 8.74 -9.06
C PHE A 140 4.84 8.33 -8.44
N GLY A 141 4.68 8.55 -7.15
CA GLY A 141 3.47 8.15 -6.46
C GLY A 141 3.06 9.07 -5.33
N TYR A 142 1.83 8.86 -4.84
CA TYR A 142 1.29 9.56 -3.69
C TYR A 142 0.31 8.68 -2.91
N ALA A 143 0.43 8.68 -1.58
CA ALA A 143 -0.47 8.02 -0.66
C ALA A 143 -1.19 9.07 0.21
N PRO A 144 -2.48 9.39 -0.02
CA PRO A 144 -3.21 10.34 0.83
C PRO A 144 -3.52 9.78 2.24
N GLU A 145 -3.56 8.47 2.34
CA GLU A 145 -3.77 7.68 3.56
C GLU A 145 -2.75 6.54 3.59
N GLU A 146 -2.68 5.77 4.67
CA GLU A 146 -1.82 4.59 4.68
C GLU A 146 -2.19 3.65 3.54
N ALA A 147 -1.23 3.34 2.69
CA ALA A 147 -1.39 2.41 1.59
C ALA A 147 -0.40 1.26 1.69
N ILE A 148 -0.83 0.06 1.27
CA ILE A 148 0.05 -1.09 1.09
C ILE A 148 0.01 -1.49 -0.38
N VAL A 149 1.15 -1.40 -1.03
CA VAL A 149 1.35 -1.89 -2.39
C VAL A 149 2.18 -3.16 -2.37
N GLN A 150 1.82 -4.13 -3.19
CA GLN A 150 2.61 -5.34 -3.40
C GLN A 150 3.34 -5.21 -4.73
N VAL A 151 4.65 -5.28 -4.66
CA VAL A 151 5.55 -5.19 -5.81
C VAL A 151 6.14 -6.57 -6.08
N HIS A 152 6.22 -6.94 -7.35
CA HIS A 152 6.95 -8.13 -7.77
C HIS A 152 7.66 -7.92 -9.10
N GLY A 153 8.72 -8.69 -9.30
CA GLY A 153 9.57 -8.60 -10.47
C GLY A 153 10.67 -9.65 -10.44
N ILE A 154 11.69 -9.41 -11.25
CA ILE A 154 12.93 -10.22 -11.29
C ILE A 154 14.09 -9.29 -10.96
N GLY A 155 14.82 -9.57 -9.86
CA GLY A 155 15.92 -8.73 -9.37
C GLY A 155 17.06 -8.53 -10.40
N PRO A 156 17.95 -7.54 -10.15
CA PRO A 156 18.03 -6.71 -8.96
C PRO A 156 17.06 -5.51 -9.02
N PHE A 157 16.32 -5.31 -7.94
CA PHE A 157 15.39 -4.19 -7.81
C PHE A 157 16.08 -3.03 -7.09
N ASN A 158 16.54 -2.06 -7.86
CA ASN A 158 17.18 -0.84 -7.37
C ASN A 158 16.32 0.37 -7.72
N ILE A 159 16.41 1.42 -6.93
CA ILE A 159 15.72 2.69 -7.17
C ILE A 159 16.75 3.69 -7.73
N HIS A 160 16.48 4.23 -8.91
CA HIS A 160 17.24 5.32 -9.51
C HIS A 160 16.43 6.61 -9.40
N TRP A 161 16.70 7.39 -8.36
CA TRP A 161 16.07 8.69 -8.15
C TRP A 161 16.51 9.69 -9.23
N HIS A 162 15.56 10.40 -9.85
CA HIS A 162 15.87 11.46 -10.82
C HIS A 162 16.55 12.67 -10.16
N SER A 163 16.16 12.98 -8.94
CA SER A 163 16.90 13.89 -8.06
C SER A 163 17.33 13.12 -6.82
N ALA A 164 18.57 13.37 -6.35
CA ALA A 164 19.08 12.67 -5.18
C ALA A 164 18.13 12.82 -3.99
N LEU A 165 17.77 11.70 -3.38
CA LEU A 165 16.99 11.70 -2.12
C LEU A 165 17.93 12.12 -0.98
N LYS A 166 17.59 13.18 -0.26
CA LYS A 166 18.31 13.71 0.89
C LYS A 166 17.45 13.70 2.12
N THR A 167 18.09 13.56 3.28
CA THR A 167 17.42 13.59 4.58
C THR A 167 18.05 14.65 5.49
N LEU A 168 17.42 14.90 6.63
CA LEU A 168 17.96 15.78 7.66
C LEU A 168 19.29 15.27 8.26
N ASP A 169 19.61 13.99 8.10
CA ASP A 169 20.85 13.39 8.61
C ASP A 169 22.02 13.48 7.63
N ASP A 170 21.79 13.87 6.38
CA ASP A 170 22.85 13.98 5.41
C ASP A 170 23.76 15.17 5.73
N ALA A 171 25.07 14.98 5.59
CA ALA A 171 26.07 16.04 5.82
C ALA A 171 25.89 17.22 4.86
N ASP A 172 25.32 16.96 3.68
CA ASP A 172 24.99 17.94 2.64
C ASP A 172 23.46 18.11 2.50
N ALA A 173 22.73 18.01 3.63
CA ALA A 173 21.29 18.23 3.64
C ALA A 173 20.95 19.60 3.04
N PRO A 174 19.92 19.70 2.17
CA PRO A 174 19.55 20.95 1.54
C PRO A 174 19.19 22.03 2.55
N SER A 175 19.60 23.26 2.27
CA SER A 175 19.21 24.44 3.08
C SER A 175 17.70 24.75 3.03
N SER A 176 16.95 24.08 2.16
CA SER A 176 15.49 24.10 2.11
C SER A 176 14.82 23.41 3.29
N PHE A 177 15.53 22.58 4.05
CA PHE A 177 15.03 22.09 5.33
C PHE A 177 15.02 23.21 6.36
N HIS A 178 13.85 23.75 6.66
CA HIS A 178 13.68 24.79 7.69
C HIS A 178 13.33 24.22 9.07
N LEU A 179 12.76 23.00 9.11
CA LEU A 179 12.36 22.32 10.35
C LEU A 179 13.42 21.29 10.77
N LYS A 180 13.49 21.00 12.07
CA LYS A 180 14.52 20.14 12.67
C LYS A 180 13.88 18.94 13.36
N LYS A 181 14.64 17.84 13.46
CA LYS A 181 14.25 16.69 14.28
C LYS A 181 13.89 17.10 15.70
N GLY A 182 12.82 16.52 16.22
CA GLY A 182 12.29 16.81 17.54
C GLY A 182 11.50 18.12 17.66
N GLN A 183 11.46 18.95 16.62
CA GLN A 183 10.65 20.17 16.63
C GLN A 183 9.16 19.81 16.72
N GLN A 184 8.45 20.51 17.63
CA GLN A 184 7.03 20.29 17.84
C GLN A 184 6.21 20.93 16.73
N VAL A 185 5.17 20.22 16.28
CA VAL A 185 4.18 20.70 15.31
C VAL A 185 2.81 20.76 15.96
N LEU A 186 2.13 21.90 15.79
CA LEU A 186 0.88 22.19 16.50
C LEU A 186 -0.30 21.42 15.88
N ALA A 187 -0.37 21.40 14.57
CA ALA A 187 -1.53 20.86 13.84
C ALA A 187 -1.80 19.38 14.16
N ALA A 188 -0.73 18.60 14.40
CA ALA A 188 -0.81 17.17 14.68
C ALA A 188 -0.47 16.81 16.13
N ARG A 189 -0.17 17.79 17.00
CA ARG A 189 0.36 17.53 18.34
C ARG A 189 1.50 16.52 18.36
N GLY A 190 2.41 16.66 17.39
CA GLY A 190 3.49 15.72 17.14
C GLY A 190 4.85 16.39 17.10
N ARG A 191 5.87 15.65 16.70
CA ARG A 191 7.23 16.11 16.50
C ARG A 191 7.79 15.65 15.16
N ILE A 192 8.70 16.42 14.60
CA ILE A 192 9.46 16.04 13.41
C ILE A 192 10.38 14.86 13.76
N VAL A 193 10.25 13.78 13.02
CA VAL A 193 11.12 12.59 13.11
C VAL A 193 12.23 12.69 12.09
N GLN A 194 11.88 12.98 10.83
CA GLN A 194 12.80 13.07 9.71
C GLN A 194 12.30 14.10 8.69
N GLY A 195 13.18 14.56 7.83
CA GLY A 195 12.86 15.31 6.62
C GLY A 195 13.44 14.60 5.39
N TYR A 196 12.72 14.68 4.29
CA TYR A 196 13.09 14.08 3.02
C TYR A 196 12.99 15.13 1.92
N ALA A 197 14.04 15.23 1.09
CA ALA A 197 14.06 16.13 -0.06
C ALA A 197 14.53 15.39 -1.31
N SER A 198 13.86 15.62 -2.44
CA SER A 198 14.27 15.16 -3.75
C SER A 198 13.79 16.15 -4.81
N GLY A 199 14.72 16.88 -5.43
CA GLY A 199 14.37 18.00 -6.31
C GLY A 199 13.55 19.07 -5.59
N GLU A 200 12.37 19.38 -6.09
CA GLU A 200 11.43 20.35 -5.49
C GLU A 200 10.53 19.74 -4.41
N ILE A 201 10.55 18.42 -4.26
CA ILE A 201 9.75 17.72 -3.24
C ILE A 201 10.45 17.85 -1.90
N LEU A 202 9.74 18.41 -0.92
CA LEU A 202 10.18 18.54 0.46
C LEU A 202 9.03 18.12 1.39
N GLN A 203 9.26 17.12 2.20
CA GLN A 203 8.28 16.60 3.14
C GLN A 203 8.94 16.17 4.44
N TYR A 204 8.15 16.14 5.52
CA TYR A 204 8.59 15.76 6.85
C TYR A 204 7.75 14.61 7.38
N GLU A 205 8.41 13.67 8.02
CA GLU A 205 7.77 12.62 8.79
C GLU A 205 7.48 13.14 10.19
N ILE A 206 6.23 12.98 10.61
CA ILE A 206 5.71 13.45 11.90
C ILE A 206 5.29 12.21 12.70
N GLU A 207 5.74 12.15 13.96
CA GLU A 207 5.23 11.22 14.95
C GLU A 207 4.27 11.95 15.90
N THR A 208 3.03 11.49 16.00
CA THR A 208 2.02 12.04 16.92
C THR A 208 2.29 11.61 18.37
N LEU A 209 1.54 12.18 19.31
CA LEU A 209 1.62 11.76 20.74
C LEU A 209 1.12 10.34 20.95
N GLU A 210 0.27 9.83 20.06
CA GLU A 210 -0.28 8.47 20.04
C GLU A 210 0.69 7.47 19.40
N GLY A 211 1.81 7.95 18.83
CA GLY A 211 2.81 7.12 18.15
C GLY A 211 2.46 6.78 16.69
N GLU A 212 1.50 7.48 16.11
CA GLU A 212 1.19 7.36 14.70
C GLU A 212 2.18 8.20 13.86
N HIS A 213 2.47 7.75 12.65
CA HIS A 213 3.37 8.41 11.72
C HIS A 213 2.62 8.83 10.45
N PHE A 214 2.94 10.01 9.95
CA PHE A 214 2.47 10.49 8.65
C PHE A 214 3.47 11.45 8.03
N MET A 215 3.33 11.69 6.72
CA MET A 215 4.14 12.64 5.97
C MET A 215 3.36 13.92 5.73
N ALA A 216 4.04 15.05 5.83
CA ALA A 216 3.45 16.37 5.55
C ALA A 216 4.47 17.29 4.90
N ARG A 217 3.97 18.22 4.08
CA ARG A 217 4.78 19.32 3.54
C ARG A 217 4.86 20.44 4.57
N GLU A 218 5.93 21.25 4.50
CA GLU A 218 6.16 22.32 5.45
C GLU A 218 5.00 23.32 5.57
N ASN A 219 4.36 23.65 4.44
CA ASN A 219 3.22 24.56 4.41
C ASN A 219 1.93 23.98 5.04
N GLU A 220 1.89 22.69 5.31
CA GLU A 220 0.80 22.00 6.01
C GLU A 220 1.06 21.95 7.53
N LEU A 221 2.27 22.29 7.97
CA LEU A 221 2.71 22.25 9.36
C LEU A 221 2.71 23.64 10.00
N GLN A 222 2.12 23.74 11.19
CA GLN A 222 2.28 24.87 12.07
C GLN A 222 3.26 24.48 13.18
N VAL A 223 4.38 25.19 13.27
CA VAL A 223 5.41 24.95 14.28
C VAL A 223 5.29 25.92 15.45
N GLN A 224 5.72 25.48 16.63
CA GLN A 224 5.84 26.32 17.82
C GLN A 224 7.11 27.16 17.78
#